data_03062921c0204d057a132aab6d9e4609
#
_entry.id   03062921c0204d057a132aab6d9e4609
#
_cell.length_a   1.000
_cell.length_b   1.000
_cell.length_c   1.000
_cell.angle_alpha   90.00
_cell.angle_beta   90.00
_cell.angle_gamma   90.00
#
_symmetry.space_group_name_H-M   'P 1'
#
loop_
_entity.id
_entity.type
_entity.pdbx_description
1 polymer ?
#
loop_
_entity_poly.entity_id
_entity_poly.type
_entity_poly.pdbx_seq_one_letter_code
_entity_poly.pdbx_strand_id
1 'polypeptide(L)'
;MKLLAIIEYPQIRYADRSADDIIDRGLGGGPLPSGQYALALVRGDSVLLARDPIGCNKLFFGIDGEGRVVVGNRALQVWHRGVTLAAMVSCPPGHVLEVHKGEVRDLGGSDLSATVPDEPLRVEDFASESRAILDRAFGWLASEFKDCRFVVCLSGGLDSSVIASFAANRLSNVAAASFTYLDHDDLRRHTLGAPAGELRVSEDFRCATAVAGALEMPLLAVVRPREAVAGAVHSSVQLCQDWREFNVHCATVNLFLAQDIRAAFPGERVVVLTGDLMNEYVCDYREEQVGTTIYYKVPRVPMSKRRRYFVRGLDAGDREIGVFSAYGLIACQPFALLAEHYMRIPPAMLEHPDLKWMLNGPLLAPQIMAHVNRAKTRAQVGGKDFGTLGIYHRLGIGEAHLRQTWQAAFPTEREQTCDEFIQFGRYKAPRYSQGERLAQLI
;
A
#
# COMPACT_ATOMS: atom_id res chain seq x y z
N MET A 1 7.04 -24.95 20.85
CA MET A 1 5.70 -24.64 20.26
C MET A 1 5.72 -24.97 18.78
N LYS A 2 4.62 -25.39 18.15
CA LYS A 2 4.56 -25.62 16.69
C LYS A 2 4.10 -24.37 15.99
N LEU A 3 4.80 -23.97 14.90
CA LEU A 3 4.46 -22.83 14.05
C LEU A 3 3.92 -23.36 12.71
N LEU A 4 2.80 -22.79 12.26
CA LEU A 4 2.30 -22.90 10.91
C LEU A 4 2.30 -21.50 10.29
N ALA A 5 3.31 -21.18 9.48
CA ALA A 5 3.44 -19.90 8.83
C ALA A 5 2.96 -19.97 7.36
N ILE A 6 2.11 -19.02 6.97
CA ILE A 6 1.60 -18.81 5.61
C ILE A 6 1.94 -17.36 5.21
N ILE A 7 3.25 -17.07 5.18
CA ILE A 7 3.76 -15.74 4.83
C ILE A 7 4.16 -15.77 3.36
N GLU A 8 3.27 -15.27 2.50
CA GLU A 8 3.38 -15.34 1.05
C GLU A 8 3.80 -14.00 0.42
N TYR A 9 3.68 -12.90 1.17
CA TYR A 9 4.01 -11.58 0.63
C TYR A 9 5.52 -11.39 0.49
N PRO A 10 5.96 -10.62 -0.51
CA PRO A 10 7.38 -10.38 -0.74
C PRO A 10 8.03 -9.70 0.48
N GLN A 11 9.21 -10.17 0.84
CA GLN A 11 10.01 -9.62 1.93
C GLN A 11 11.09 -8.71 1.33
N ILE A 12 10.88 -7.39 1.39
CA ILE A 12 11.83 -6.41 0.89
C ILE A 12 12.56 -5.80 2.08
N ARG A 13 13.74 -6.33 2.31
CA ARG A 13 14.63 -5.90 3.40
C ARG A 13 15.89 -5.31 2.79
N TYR A 14 16.59 -4.46 3.50
CA TYR A 14 17.95 -4.13 3.11
C TYR A 14 18.77 -5.43 3.02
N ALA A 15 19.52 -5.59 1.94
CA ALA A 15 20.10 -6.83 1.43
C ALA A 15 20.95 -7.64 2.42
N ASP A 16 21.44 -7.03 3.46
CA ASP A 16 22.41 -7.55 4.43
C ASP A 16 21.78 -7.88 5.79
N ARG A 17 20.45 -7.73 5.97
CA ARG A 17 19.78 -8.02 7.24
C ARG A 17 18.97 -9.30 7.18
N SER A 18 19.39 -10.29 7.94
CA SER A 18 18.61 -11.51 8.15
C SER A 18 17.35 -11.24 8.98
N ALA A 19 16.42 -12.19 8.98
CA ALA A 19 15.24 -12.12 9.84
C ALA A 19 15.64 -12.11 11.33
N ASP A 20 16.70 -12.86 11.68
CA ASP A 20 17.24 -12.91 13.03
C ASP A 20 17.79 -11.56 13.46
N ASP A 21 18.60 -10.88 12.62
CA ASP A 21 19.15 -9.55 12.92
C ASP A 21 18.06 -8.51 13.17
N ILE A 22 16.96 -8.56 12.40
CA ILE A 22 15.83 -7.64 12.57
C ILE A 22 15.15 -7.88 13.91
N ILE A 23 14.89 -9.13 14.26
CA ILE A 23 14.26 -9.49 15.54
C ILE A 23 15.18 -9.16 16.70
N ASP A 24 16.47 -9.49 16.62
CA ASP A 24 17.44 -9.19 17.68
C ASP A 24 17.58 -7.70 17.95
N ARG A 25 17.52 -6.87 16.91
CA ARG A 25 17.51 -5.42 17.06
C ARG A 25 16.27 -4.95 17.84
N GLY A 26 15.08 -5.48 17.52
CA GLY A 26 13.85 -5.19 18.25
C GLY A 26 13.90 -5.64 19.70
N LEU A 27 14.42 -6.84 19.96
CA LEU A 27 14.63 -7.37 21.32
C LEU A 27 15.60 -6.50 22.14
N GLY A 28 16.60 -5.91 21.48
CA GLY A 28 17.52 -4.95 22.08
C GLY A 28 16.92 -3.56 22.33
N GLY A 29 15.62 -3.34 22.05
CA GLY A 29 14.93 -2.06 22.22
C GLY A 29 15.23 -1.04 21.12
N GLY A 30 15.91 -1.44 20.04
CA GLY A 30 16.15 -0.59 18.88
C GLY A 30 14.94 -0.52 17.93
N PRO A 31 14.82 0.55 17.11
CA PRO A 31 13.78 0.62 16.08
C PRO A 31 13.99 -0.46 15.03
N LEU A 32 12.90 -1.07 14.57
CA LEU A 32 12.96 -1.98 13.43
C LEU A 32 13.34 -1.22 12.15
N PRO A 33 14.16 -1.80 11.27
CA PRO A 33 14.62 -1.11 10.07
C PRO A 33 13.50 -0.89 9.07
N SER A 34 13.60 0.18 8.28
CA SER A 34 12.71 0.43 7.15
C SER A 34 12.69 -0.75 6.18
N GLY A 35 11.54 -1.04 5.59
CA GLY A 35 11.34 -2.14 4.65
C GLY A 35 9.88 -2.51 4.50
N GLN A 36 9.66 -3.59 3.77
CA GLN A 36 8.36 -4.23 3.56
C GLN A 36 8.51 -5.70 3.97
N TYR A 37 8.13 -6.05 5.19
CA TYR A 37 8.31 -7.41 5.70
C TYR A 37 7.34 -7.78 6.81
N ALA A 38 7.13 -9.09 6.94
CA ALA A 38 6.44 -9.74 8.05
C ALA A 38 7.19 -11.03 8.38
N LEU A 39 7.63 -11.19 9.62
CA LEU A 39 8.53 -12.27 10.03
C LEU A 39 7.90 -13.12 11.13
N ALA A 40 8.14 -14.42 11.05
CA ALA A 40 7.81 -15.37 12.11
C ALA A 40 8.96 -16.37 12.27
N LEU A 41 9.56 -16.42 13.44
CA LEU A 41 10.68 -17.32 13.77
C LEU A 41 10.38 -18.14 15.01
N VAL A 42 10.83 -19.39 15.03
CA VAL A 42 10.80 -20.25 16.22
C VAL A 42 12.13 -20.11 16.95
N ARG A 43 12.08 -19.71 18.22
CA ARG A 43 13.25 -19.70 19.13
C ARG A 43 12.91 -20.45 20.40
N GLY A 44 13.51 -21.65 20.58
CA GLY A 44 13.18 -22.52 21.69
C GLY A 44 11.69 -22.87 21.72
N ASP A 45 11.04 -22.57 22.84
CA ASP A 45 9.59 -22.81 23.03
C ASP A 45 8.70 -21.63 22.64
N SER A 46 9.28 -20.59 22.04
CA SER A 46 8.57 -19.37 21.65
C SER A 46 8.50 -19.21 20.13
N VAL A 47 7.47 -18.51 19.66
CA VAL A 47 7.38 -17.96 18.30
C VAL A 47 7.54 -16.45 18.40
N LEU A 48 8.53 -15.91 17.72
CA LEU A 48 8.77 -14.47 17.61
C LEU A 48 8.19 -13.96 16.30
N LEU A 49 7.46 -12.86 16.40
CA LEU A 49 6.76 -12.21 15.28
C LEU A 49 7.25 -10.78 15.17
N ALA A 50 7.59 -10.34 13.97
CA ALA A 50 7.95 -8.95 13.72
C ALA A 50 7.30 -8.45 12.43
N ARG A 51 6.89 -7.19 12.44
CA ARG A 51 6.29 -6.52 11.28
C ARG A 51 7.02 -5.22 10.98
N ASP A 52 7.17 -4.90 9.69
CA ASP A 52 7.85 -3.67 9.27
C ASP A 52 7.28 -2.41 9.95
N PRO A 53 8.08 -1.33 10.11
CA PRO A 53 7.75 -0.20 10.97
C PRO A 53 6.50 0.58 10.58
N ILE A 54 6.05 0.48 9.32
CA ILE A 54 4.87 1.17 8.79
C ILE A 54 3.73 0.23 8.43
N GLY A 55 3.93 -1.10 8.57
CA GLY A 55 2.90 -2.10 8.33
C GLY A 55 2.54 -2.32 6.87
N CYS A 56 3.50 -2.20 5.95
CA CYS A 56 3.30 -2.56 4.54
C CYS A 56 2.81 -3.99 4.42
N ASN A 57 3.61 -4.94 4.90
CA ASN A 57 3.17 -6.33 4.98
C ASN A 57 2.28 -6.53 6.19
N LYS A 58 1.12 -7.16 5.96
CA LYS A 58 0.21 -7.54 7.05
C LYS A 58 0.74 -8.80 7.73
N LEU A 59 0.48 -8.91 9.04
CA LEU A 59 0.85 -10.08 9.82
C LEU A 59 -0.26 -10.38 10.84
N PHE A 60 -1.03 -11.41 10.54
CA PHE A 60 -2.08 -11.93 11.42
C PHE A 60 -1.62 -13.23 12.04
N PHE A 61 -2.02 -13.47 13.29
CA PHE A 61 -1.72 -14.71 13.96
C PHE A 61 -2.78 -15.08 15.00
N GLY A 62 -2.76 -16.32 15.41
CA GLY A 62 -3.58 -16.84 16.50
C GLY A 62 -3.17 -18.26 16.84
N ILE A 63 -3.84 -18.86 17.81
CA ILE A 63 -3.61 -20.24 18.23
C ILE A 63 -4.81 -21.06 17.80
N ASP A 64 -4.56 -22.13 17.06
CA ASP A 64 -5.62 -23.06 16.63
C ASP A 64 -6.02 -24.05 17.72
N GLY A 65 -7.02 -24.89 17.44
CA GLY A 65 -7.52 -25.91 18.36
C GLY A 65 -6.50 -27.01 18.73
N GLU A 66 -5.39 -27.12 18.00
CA GLU A 66 -4.28 -28.05 18.26
C GLU A 66 -3.13 -27.40 19.04
N GLY A 67 -3.27 -26.15 19.45
CA GLY A 67 -2.23 -25.38 20.16
C GLY A 67 -1.05 -24.93 19.28
N ARG A 68 -1.22 -24.91 17.94
CA ARG A 68 -0.21 -24.38 17.03
C ARG A 68 -0.39 -22.88 16.87
N VAL A 69 0.72 -22.15 16.78
CA VAL A 69 0.69 -20.76 16.36
C VAL A 69 0.54 -20.72 14.84
N VAL A 70 -0.57 -20.19 14.37
CA VAL A 70 -0.86 -20.00 12.94
C VAL A 70 -0.62 -18.55 12.60
N VAL A 71 0.19 -18.29 11.56
CA VAL A 71 0.62 -16.96 11.13
C VAL A 71 0.39 -16.80 9.64
N GLY A 72 -0.12 -15.64 9.20
CA GLY A 72 -0.33 -15.37 7.78
C GLY A 72 -0.40 -13.88 7.46
N ASN A 73 -0.25 -13.55 6.19
CA ASN A 73 -0.42 -12.18 5.70
C ASN A 73 -1.89 -11.78 5.52
N ARG A 74 -2.78 -12.74 5.43
CA ARG A 74 -4.21 -12.52 5.26
C ARG A 74 -4.98 -13.12 6.44
N ALA A 75 -5.93 -12.37 6.96
CA ALA A 75 -6.79 -12.85 8.03
C ALA A 75 -7.56 -14.12 7.63
N LEU A 76 -8.08 -14.20 6.40
CA LEU A 76 -8.76 -15.39 5.89
C LEU A 76 -7.84 -16.62 5.85
N GLN A 77 -6.55 -16.48 5.56
CA GLN A 77 -5.61 -17.60 5.59
C GLN A 77 -5.49 -18.19 7.00
N VAL A 78 -5.39 -17.33 8.01
CA VAL A 78 -5.27 -17.72 9.41
C VAL A 78 -6.59 -18.35 9.89
N TRP A 79 -7.75 -17.75 9.50
CA TRP A 79 -9.07 -18.28 9.81
C TRP A 79 -9.29 -19.68 9.23
N HIS A 80 -8.96 -19.91 7.95
CA HIS A 80 -9.07 -21.23 7.30
C HIS A 80 -8.21 -22.33 7.94
N ARG A 81 -7.29 -21.95 8.84
CA ARG A 81 -6.46 -22.88 9.62
C ARG A 81 -6.98 -23.11 11.04
N GLY A 82 -8.21 -22.71 11.31
CA GLY A 82 -8.89 -23.01 12.57
C GLY A 82 -8.73 -21.95 13.66
N VAL A 83 -8.19 -20.78 13.33
CA VAL A 83 -8.16 -19.63 14.25
C VAL A 83 -9.42 -18.81 14.06
N THR A 84 -10.23 -18.66 15.11
CA THR A 84 -11.42 -17.81 15.03
C THR A 84 -11.05 -16.34 14.88
N LEU A 85 -11.89 -15.52 14.23
CA LEU A 85 -11.64 -14.08 14.11
C LEU A 85 -11.53 -13.40 15.49
N ALA A 86 -12.29 -13.89 16.49
CA ALA A 86 -12.23 -13.40 17.87
C ALA A 86 -10.87 -13.66 18.57
N ALA A 87 -10.17 -14.73 18.17
CA ALA A 87 -8.88 -15.13 18.72
C ALA A 87 -7.69 -14.61 17.88
N MET A 88 -8.00 -14.05 16.70
CA MET A 88 -6.98 -13.54 15.79
C MET A 88 -6.41 -12.19 16.25
N VAL A 89 -5.12 -12.02 16.10
CA VAL A 89 -4.39 -10.81 16.44
C VAL A 89 -3.62 -10.31 15.22
N SER A 90 -3.58 -8.99 15.01
CA SER A 90 -2.65 -8.36 14.07
C SER A 90 -1.39 -7.96 14.83
N CYS A 91 -0.22 -8.30 14.29
CA CYS A 91 1.04 -7.79 14.82
C CYS A 91 1.13 -6.29 14.54
N PRO A 92 1.32 -5.43 15.56
CA PRO A 92 1.42 -4.01 15.34
C PRO A 92 2.70 -3.66 14.54
N PRO A 93 2.65 -2.64 13.66
CA PRO A 93 3.81 -2.18 12.92
C PRO A 93 4.95 -1.74 13.82
N GLY A 94 6.17 -2.12 13.44
CA GLY A 94 7.37 -1.76 14.18
C GLY A 94 7.58 -2.51 15.49
N HIS A 95 6.74 -3.51 15.81
CA HIS A 95 6.83 -4.27 17.06
C HIS A 95 7.38 -5.68 16.86
N VAL A 96 7.99 -6.20 17.91
CA VAL A 96 8.32 -7.61 18.08
C VAL A 96 7.42 -8.21 19.16
N LEU A 97 6.68 -9.25 18.78
CA LEU A 97 5.84 -10.01 19.70
C LEU A 97 6.44 -11.38 19.97
N GLU A 98 6.26 -11.87 21.19
CA GLU A 98 6.52 -13.25 21.57
C GLU A 98 5.21 -13.98 21.82
N VAL A 99 5.07 -15.16 21.25
CA VAL A 99 4.01 -16.12 21.61
C VAL A 99 4.66 -17.29 22.31
N HIS A 100 4.44 -17.42 23.64
CA HIS A 100 4.99 -18.45 24.48
C HIS A 100 3.87 -19.14 25.27
N LYS A 101 3.72 -20.47 25.15
CA LYS A 101 2.71 -21.27 25.88
C LYS A 101 1.29 -20.70 25.83
N GLY A 102 0.92 -20.10 24.70
CA GLY A 102 -0.42 -19.49 24.52
C GLY A 102 -0.54 -18.04 25.00
N GLU A 103 0.46 -17.51 25.67
CA GLU A 103 0.53 -16.09 26.04
C GLU A 103 1.21 -15.29 24.94
N VAL A 104 0.71 -14.07 24.71
CA VAL A 104 1.30 -13.09 23.79
C VAL A 104 1.91 -11.97 24.61
N ARG A 105 3.20 -11.69 24.38
CA ARG A 105 3.93 -10.59 25.00
C ARG A 105 4.44 -9.64 23.95
N ASP A 106 4.24 -8.37 24.15
CA ASP A 106 4.89 -7.33 23.36
C ASP A 106 6.28 -7.07 23.95
N LEU A 107 7.30 -7.39 23.19
CA LEU A 107 8.69 -7.23 23.62
C LEU A 107 9.25 -5.85 23.31
N GLY A 108 8.44 -4.98 22.71
CA GLY A 108 8.77 -3.61 22.38
C GLY A 108 8.75 -3.36 20.87
N GLY A 109 8.81 -2.09 20.56
CA GLY A 109 8.79 -1.59 19.19
C GLY A 109 8.98 -0.08 19.17
N SER A 110 9.15 0.46 17.99
CA SER A 110 9.26 1.90 17.80
C SER A 110 8.12 2.42 16.94
N ASP A 111 7.41 3.39 17.46
CA ASP A 111 6.54 4.24 16.65
C ASP A 111 7.44 5.24 15.91
N LEU A 112 7.75 4.98 14.64
CA LEU A 112 8.57 5.88 13.82
C LEU A 112 8.00 7.31 13.77
N SER A 113 6.70 7.46 13.97
CA SER A 113 6.05 8.77 13.95
C SER A 113 6.26 9.58 15.24
N ALA A 114 6.82 8.97 16.28
CA ALA A 114 7.06 9.61 17.57
C ALA A 114 8.42 10.34 17.66
N THR A 115 9.37 9.97 16.81
CA THR A 115 10.73 10.55 16.78
C THR A 115 10.83 11.59 15.67
N VAL A 116 10.65 12.85 16.00
CA VAL A 116 10.86 13.96 15.06
C VAL A 116 12.04 14.79 15.56
N PRO A 117 13.11 14.94 14.76
CA PRO A 117 14.18 15.86 15.09
C PRO A 117 13.69 17.32 15.04
N ASP A 118 14.15 18.15 15.96
CA ASP A 118 13.90 19.61 15.95
C ASP A 118 14.85 20.36 15.00
N GLU A 119 15.79 19.66 14.36
CA GLU A 119 16.78 20.28 13.48
C GLU A 119 16.17 20.60 12.10
N PRO A 120 16.48 21.78 11.54
CA PRO A 120 16.05 22.15 10.20
C PRO A 120 16.66 21.21 9.15
N LEU A 121 15.80 20.69 8.28
CA LEU A 121 16.19 19.80 7.18
C LEU A 121 16.63 20.64 5.96
N ARG A 122 17.80 20.35 5.40
CA ARG A 122 18.19 20.87 4.09
C ARG A 122 17.63 19.99 2.98
N VAL A 123 16.83 20.58 2.11
CA VAL A 123 16.10 19.84 1.06
C VAL A 123 17.05 19.11 0.11
N GLU A 124 18.16 19.74 -0.27
CA GLU A 124 19.14 19.15 -1.18
C GLU A 124 19.82 17.92 -0.59
N ASP A 125 20.22 18.00 0.68
CA ASP A 125 20.84 16.89 1.39
C ASP A 125 19.85 15.74 1.54
N PHE A 126 18.59 16.05 1.90
CA PHE A 126 17.52 15.07 2.03
C PHE A 126 17.22 14.35 0.71
N ALA A 127 17.13 15.10 -0.40
CA ALA A 127 16.88 14.51 -1.71
C ALA A 127 18.07 13.63 -2.16
N SER A 128 19.32 14.06 -1.85
CA SER A 128 20.51 13.26 -2.12
C SER A 128 20.53 11.94 -1.34
N GLU A 129 20.20 11.98 -0.05
CA GLU A 129 20.07 10.78 0.78
C GLU A 129 18.95 9.86 0.28
N SER A 130 17.77 10.42 -0.06
CA SER A 130 16.65 9.68 -0.65
C SER A 130 17.08 8.95 -1.93
N ARG A 131 17.80 9.65 -2.82
CA ARG A 131 18.34 9.07 -4.05
C ARG A 131 19.26 7.89 -3.73
N ALA A 132 20.21 8.07 -2.80
CA ALA A 132 21.15 7.03 -2.43
C ALA A 132 20.46 5.78 -1.84
N ILE A 133 19.38 5.96 -1.06
CA ILE A 133 18.58 4.87 -0.52
C ILE A 133 17.85 4.13 -1.66
N LEU A 134 17.19 4.86 -2.56
CA LEU A 134 16.49 4.25 -3.70
C LEU A 134 17.46 3.58 -4.68
N ASP A 135 18.62 4.17 -4.95
CA ASP A 135 19.65 3.54 -5.79
C ASP A 135 20.10 2.18 -5.25
N ARG A 136 20.32 2.08 -3.94
CA ARG A 136 20.63 0.79 -3.29
C ARG A 136 19.44 -0.17 -3.36
N ALA A 137 18.22 0.32 -3.13
CA ALA A 137 17.01 -0.48 -3.19
C ALA A 137 16.81 -1.09 -4.58
N PHE A 138 16.93 -0.29 -5.64
CA PHE A 138 16.78 -0.77 -7.02
C PHE A 138 17.95 -1.64 -7.46
N GLY A 139 19.17 -1.38 -6.98
CA GLY A 139 20.32 -2.29 -7.18
C GLY A 139 20.09 -3.66 -6.57
N TRP A 140 19.51 -3.72 -5.35
CA TRP A 140 19.12 -4.98 -4.71
C TRP A 140 17.99 -5.67 -5.48
N LEU A 141 16.95 -4.94 -5.91
CA LEU A 141 15.85 -5.48 -6.72
C LEU A 141 16.37 -6.11 -8.02
N ALA A 142 17.30 -5.44 -8.70
CA ALA A 142 17.91 -5.93 -9.92
C ALA A 142 18.67 -7.26 -9.71
N SER A 143 19.30 -7.43 -8.56
CA SER A 143 20.02 -8.65 -8.20
C SER A 143 19.10 -9.77 -7.77
N GLU A 144 18.18 -9.49 -6.86
CA GLU A 144 17.29 -10.48 -6.24
C GLU A 144 16.25 -11.03 -7.24
N PHE A 145 15.76 -10.17 -8.13
CA PHE A 145 14.71 -10.50 -9.09
C PHE A 145 15.23 -10.45 -10.55
N LYS A 146 16.49 -10.80 -10.79
CA LYS A 146 17.15 -10.71 -12.10
C LYS A 146 16.41 -11.40 -13.23
N ASP A 147 15.71 -12.50 -12.93
CA ASP A 147 14.96 -13.31 -13.89
C ASP A 147 13.46 -12.96 -13.95
N CYS A 148 13.07 -11.84 -13.30
CA CYS A 148 11.69 -11.39 -13.26
C CYS A 148 11.43 -10.29 -14.30
N ARG A 149 10.17 -10.18 -14.71
CA ARG A 149 9.66 -8.96 -15.34
C ARG A 149 9.32 -7.94 -14.26
N PHE A 150 9.66 -6.68 -14.50
CA PHE A 150 9.23 -5.58 -13.64
C PHE A 150 8.11 -4.81 -14.34
N VAL A 151 7.05 -4.49 -13.58
CA VAL A 151 5.94 -3.66 -14.06
C VAL A 151 5.71 -2.52 -13.08
N VAL A 152 5.89 -1.29 -13.54
CA VAL A 152 5.61 -0.09 -12.75
C VAL A 152 4.15 0.29 -12.90
N CYS A 153 3.38 0.33 -11.81
CA CYS A 153 2.04 0.93 -11.80
C CYS A 153 2.19 2.45 -11.92
N LEU A 154 2.02 2.97 -13.14
CA LEU A 154 2.30 4.35 -13.50
C LEU A 154 1.02 5.16 -13.64
N SER A 155 0.82 6.13 -12.76
CA SER A 155 -0.30 7.09 -12.83
C SER A 155 0.08 8.42 -13.50
N GLY A 156 1.35 8.61 -13.84
CA GLY A 156 1.85 9.90 -14.34
C GLY A 156 1.98 10.98 -13.25
N GLY A 157 1.61 10.69 -12.01
CA GLY A 157 1.87 11.55 -10.85
C GLY A 157 3.31 11.43 -10.35
N LEU A 158 3.73 12.35 -9.47
CA LEU A 158 5.11 12.47 -8.99
C LEU A 158 5.68 11.16 -8.44
N ASP A 159 4.94 10.49 -7.53
CA ASP A 159 5.46 9.32 -6.82
C ASP A 159 5.73 8.14 -7.76
N SER A 160 4.74 7.77 -8.58
CA SER A 160 4.89 6.69 -9.55
C SER A 160 5.94 7.01 -10.62
N SER A 161 6.11 8.30 -10.97
CA SER A 161 7.11 8.74 -11.94
C SER A 161 8.53 8.70 -11.37
N VAL A 162 8.71 8.93 -10.06
CA VAL A 162 9.99 8.69 -9.37
C VAL A 162 10.33 7.19 -9.45
N ILE A 163 9.40 6.31 -9.10
CA ILE A 163 9.63 4.84 -9.21
C ILE A 163 9.97 4.45 -10.65
N ALA A 164 9.24 5.00 -11.64
CA ALA A 164 9.53 4.73 -13.06
C ALA A 164 10.93 5.21 -13.46
N SER A 165 11.40 6.38 -12.96
CA SER A 165 12.74 6.90 -13.22
C SER A 165 13.83 5.95 -12.73
N PHE A 166 13.71 5.43 -11.52
CA PHE A 166 14.68 4.47 -10.97
C PHE A 166 14.58 3.11 -11.68
N ALA A 167 13.36 2.63 -11.97
CA ALA A 167 13.15 1.38 -12.67
C ALA A 167 13.79 1.39 -14.07
N ALA A 168 13.54 2.43 -14.87
CA ALA A 168 14.12 2.58 -16.20
C ALA A 168 15.66 2.61 -16.20
N ASN A 169 16.25 3.20 -15.15
CA ASN A 169 17.71 3.36 -15.05
C ASN A 169 18.43 2.13 -14.45
N ARG A 170 17.76 1.32 -13.65
CA ARG A 170 18.42 0.29 -12.82
C ARG A 170 17.99 -1.13 -13.11
N LEU A 171 16.81 -1.33 -13.70
CA LEU A 171 16.24 -2.66 -13.91
C LEU A 171 16.25 -3.01 -15.40
N SER A 172 16.46 -4.26 -15.71
CA SER A 172 16.19 -4.83 -17.03
C SER A 172 14.75 -5.34 -17.10
N ASN A 173 14.24 -5.52 -18.33
CA ASN A 173 12.94 -6.14 -18.57
C ASN A 173 11.77 -5.41 -17.87
N VAL A 174 11.74 -4.08 -17.99
CA VAL A 174 10.77 -3.19 -17.37
C VAL A 174 9.66 -2.82 -18.33
N ALA A 175 8.42 -2.78 -17.84
CA ALA A 175 7.26 -2.19 -18.48
C ALA A 175 6.52 -1.28 -17.49
N ALA A 176 5.68 -0.39 -18.01
CA ALA A 176 4.71 0.35 -17.21
C ALA A 176 3.31 -0.24 -17.41
N ALA A 177 2.44 -0.12 -16.42
CA ALA A 177 1.01 -0.37 -16.54
C ALA A 177 0.24 0.86 -16.05
N SER A 178 -0.74 1.31 -16.82
CA SER A 178 -1.58 2.44 -16.44
C SER A 178 -3.05 2.14 -16.69
N PHE A 179 -3.90 2.68 -15.82
CA PHE A 179 -5.33 2.38 -15.78
C PHE A 179 -6.19 3.57 -16.21
N THR A 180 -7.29 3.29 -16.97
CA THR A 180 -8.37 4.26 -17.25
C THR A 180 -9.70 3.57 -17.44
N TYR A 181 -10.79 4.28 -17.12
CA TYR A 181 -12.12 3.88 -17.57
C TYR A 181 -12.43 4.54 -18.93
N LEU A 182 -13.14 3.81 -19.79
CA LEU A 182 -13.70 4.32 -21.03
C LEU A 182 -15.24 4.19 -21.02
N ASP A 183 -15.91 5.04 -21.78
CA ASP A 183 -17.30 4.81 -22.16
C ASP A 183 -17.39 3.76 -23.28
N HIS A 184 -18.61 3.35 -23.62
CA HIS A 184 -18.81 2.30 -24.61
C HIS A 184 -18.28 2.65 -26.00
N ASP A 185 -18.38 3.92 -26.42
CA ASP A 185 -17.92 4.33 -27.75
C ASP A 185 -16.41 4.37 -27.82
N ASP A 186 -15.76 4.94 -26.81
CA ASP A 186 -14.28 4.96 -26.75
C ASP A 186 -13.70 3.56 -26.50
N LEU A 187 -14.39 2.70 -25.75
CA LEU A 187 -13.99 1.29 -25.58
C LEU A 187 -14.02 0.54 -26.92
N ARG A 188 -15.07 0.73 -27.73
CA ARG A 188 -15.17 0.15 -29.06
C ARG A 188 -14.07 0.68 -29.97
N ARG A 189 -13.81 1.99 -29.97
CA ARG A 189 -12.71 2.61 -30.74
C ARG A 189 -11.35 2.06 -30.31
N HIS A 190 -11.11 1.90 -29.01
CA HIS A 190 -9.92 1.29 -28.47
C HIS A 190 -9.73 -0.16 -28.98
N THR A 191 -10.79 -0.97 -28.90
CA THR A 191 -10.78 -2.36 -29.42
C THR A 191 -10.49 -2.44 -30.93
N LEU A 192 -10.86 -1.41 -31.69
CA LEU A 192 -10.57 -1.26 -33.12
C LEU A 192 -9.18 -0.65 -33.41
N GLY A 193 -8.35 -0.42 -32.37
CA GLY A 193 -6.99 0.07 -32.51
C GLY A 193 -6.83 1.59 -32.56
N ALA A 194 -7.85 2.36 -32.12
CA ALA A 194 -7.71 3.82 -32.08
C ALA A 194 -6.57 4.22 -31.11
N PRO A 195 -5.72 5.18 -31.49
CA PRO A 195 -4.66 5.70 -30.63
C PRO A 195 -5.21 6.30 -29.33
N ALA A 196 -4.50 6.13 -28.22
CA ALA A 196 -4.90 6.65 -26.91
C ALA A 196 -5.17 8.16 -26.92
N GLY A 197 -4.45 8.94 -27.75
CA GLY A 197 -4.65 10.39 -27.93
C GLY A 197 -6.00 10.79 -28.55
N GLU A 198 -6.72 9.87 -29.17
CA GLU A 198 -8.03 10.07 -29.77
C GLU A 198 -9.17 9.63 -28.84
N LEU A 199 -8.86 9.04 -27.69
CA LEU A 199 -9.81 8.52 -26.74
C LEU A 199 -9.99 9.51 -25.56
N ARG A 200 -11.17 9.49 -24.96
CA ARG A 200 -11.47 10.26 -23.75
C ARG A 200 -10.95 9.48 -22.52
N VAL A 201 -9.65 9.56 -22.29
CA VAL A 201 -8.97 8.92 -21.17
C VAL A 201 -8.78 9.88 -19.99
N SER A 202 -8.47 9.34 -18.81
CA SER A 202 -8.13 10.15 -17.64
C SER A 202 -6.84 10.96 -17.85
N GLU A 203 -6.71 12.08 -17.14
CA GLU A 203 -5.47 12.88 -17.14
C GLU A 203 -4.26 12.04 -16.69
N ASP A 204 -4.44 11.24 -15.64
CA ASP A 204 -3.41 10.33 -15.14
C ASP A 204 -2.93 9.40 -16.24
N PHE A 205 -3.83 8.80 -17.01
CA PHE A 205 -3.46 7.91 -18.11
C PHE A 205 -2.68 8.64 -19.22
N ARG A 206 -3.06 9.89 -19.55
CA ARG A 206 -2.32 10.71 -20.53
C ARG A 206 -0.90 11.02 -20.05
N CYS A 207 -0.78 11.47 -18.80
CA CYS A 207 0.53 11.75 -18.20
C CYS A 207 1.38 10.48 -18.11
N ALA A 208 0.80 9.35 -17.70
CA ALA A 208 1.48 8.06 -17.66
C ALA A 208 2.01 7.63 -19.05
N THR A 209 1.20 7.83 -20.10
CA THR A 209 1.61 7.54 -21.48
C THR A 209 2.81 8.41 -21.88
N ALA A 210 2.78 9.70 -21.57
CA ALA A 210 3.88 10.61 -21.88
C ALA A 210 5.15 10.27 -21.10
N VAL A 211 5.03 9.96 -19.80
CA VAL A 211 6.17 9.54 -18.94
C VAL A 211 6.76 8.23 -19.46
N ALA A 212 5.94 7.22 -19.75
CA ALA A 212 6.40 5.93 -20.26
C ALA A 212 7.13 6.09 -21.61
N GLY A 213 6.59 6.91 -22.52
CA GLY A 213 7.23 7.22 -23.81
C GLY A 213 8.59 7.91 -23.64
N ALA A 214 8.70 8.90 -22.75
CA ALA A 214 9.95 9.61 -22.50
C ALA A 214 11.01 8.76 -21.77
N LEU A 215 10.59 7.69 -21.08
CA LEU A 215 11.49 6.69 -20.47
C LEU A 215 11.73 5.46 -21.36
N GLU A 216 11.18 5.46 -22.57
CA GLU A 216 11.25 4.33 -23.51
C GLU A 216 10.73 2.99 -22.92
N MET A 217 9.76 3.09 -22.00
CA MET A 217 9.14 1.95 -21.33
C MET A 217 7.90 1.49 -22.10
N PRO A 218 7.80 0.19 -22.46
CA PRO A 218 6.54 -0.36 -22.96
C PRO A 218 5.39 -0.11 -21.98
N LEU A 219 4.24 0.38 -22.47
CA LEU A 219 3.08 0.68 -21.65
C LEU A 219 1.97 -0.34 -21.88
N LEU A 220 1.58 -1.06 -20.83
CA LEU A 220 0.36 -1.86 -20.78
C LEU A 220 -0.80 -0.94 -20.44
N ALA A 221 -1.70 -0.70 -21.39
CA ALA A 221 -2.93 0.05 -21.19
C ALA A 221 -3.99 -0.86 -20.55
N VAL A 222 -4.33 -0.59 -19.31
CA VAL A 222 -5.40 -1.30 -18.57
C VAL A 222 -6.69 -0.50 -18.68
N VAL A 223 -7.61 -1.00 -19.48
CA VAL A 223 -8.84 -0.30 -19.83
C VAL A 223 -10.05 -1.09 -19.35
N ARG A 224 -11.02 -0.39 -18.74
CA ARG A 224 -12.28 -1.01 -18.30
C ARG A 224 -13.48 -0.12 -18.68
N PRO A 225 -14.61 -0.73 -19.05
CA PRO A 225 -15.87 -0.01 -19.05
C PRO A 225 -16.26 0.34 -17.61
N ARG A 226 -16.97 1.45 -17.42
CA ARG A 226 -17.39 1.91 -16.08
C ARG A 226 -18.25 0.89 -15.34
N GLU A 227 -19.03 0.12 -16.06
CA GLU A 227 -19.94 -0.92 -15.55
C GLU A 227 -19.19 -2.10 -14.89
N ALA A 228 -17.91 -2.30 -15.27
CA ALA A 228 -17.08 -3.34 -14.68
C ALA A 228 -16.89 -3.18 -13.16
N VAL A 229 -17.03 -1.94 -12.66
CA VAL A 229 -16.89 -1.63 -11.23
C VAL A 229 -17.89 -2.42 -10.38
N ALA A 230 -19.16 -2.53 -10.81
CA ALA A 230 -20.19 -3.24 -10.05
C ALA A 230 -19.80 -4.71 -9.81
N GLY A 231 -19.25 -5.39 -10.82
CA GLY A 231 -18.78 -6.77 -10.70
C GLY A 231 -17.50 -6.94 -9.88
N ALA A 232 -16.74 -5.84 -9.67
CA ALA A 232 -15.48 -5.87 -8.95
C ALA A 232 -15.63 -5.66 -7.44
N VAL A 233 -16.77 -5.15 -6.95
CA VAL A 233 -16.97 -4.76 -5.54
C VAL A 233 -16.63 -5.87 -4.56
N HIS A 234 -17.21 -7.06 -4.76
CA HIS A 234 -17.01 -8.20 -3.85
C HIS A 234 -15.54 -8.61 -3.76
N SER A 235 -14.89 -8.77 -4.90
CA SER A 235 -13.47 -9.14 -4.96
C SER A 235 -12.57 -8.04 -4.37
N SER A 236 -12.88 -6.77 -4.62
CA SER A 236 -12.14 -5.66 -4.05
C SER A 236 -12.20 -5.65 -2.53
N VAL A 237 -13.39 -5.81 -1.94
CA VAL A 237 -13.60 -5.90 -0.48
C VAL A 237 -12.87 -7.10 0.11
N GLN A 238 -13.01 -8.27 -0.51
CA GLN A 238 -12.39 -9.50 -0.02
C GLN A 238 -10.87 -9.46 -0.07
N LEU A 239 -10.30 -8.95 -1.17
CA LEU A 239 -8.85 -8.92 -1.37
C LEU A 239 -8.16 -7.84 -0.54
N CYS A 240 -8.77 -6.66 -0.39
CA CYS A 240 -8.21 -5.63 0.49
C CYS A 240 -8.52 -5.85 1.97
N GLN A 241 -9.37 -6.84 2.29
CA GLN A 241 -9.77 -7.18 3.66
C GLN A 241 -10.32 -5.97 4.43
N ASP A 242 -10.99 -5.06 3.73
CA ASP A 242 -11.48 -3.79 4.26
C ASP A 242 -12.80 -3.39 3.56
N TRP A 243 -13.61 -2.56 4.24
CA TRP A 243 -14.83 -2.00 3.66
C TRP A 243 -14.77 -0.47 3.51
N ARG A 244 -13.74 0.17 4.04
CA ARG A 244 -13.63 1.63 3.96
C ARG A 244 -13.48 2.07 2.52
N GLU A 245 -14.31 3.01 2.10
CA GLU A 245 -14.41 3.47 0.72
C GLU A 245 -13.06 3.78 0.10
N PHE A 246 -12.18 4.48 0.83
CA PHE A 246 -10.86 4.82 0.33
C PHE A 246 -10.04 3.59 -0.09
N ASN A 247 -10.00 2.58 0.76
CA ASN A 247 -9.25 1.35 0.48
C ASN A 247 -9.89 0.52 -0.62
N VAL A 248 -11.23 0.37 -0.61
CA VAL A 248 -11.94 -0.41 -1.63
C VAL A 248 -11.84 0.23 -3.01
N HIS A 249 -11.95 1.56 -3.10
CA HIS A 249 -11.80 2.28 -4.37
C HIS A 249 -10.39 2.09 -4.96
N CYS A 250 -9.35 2.15 -4.14
CA CYS A 250 -7.98 1.85 -4.58
C CYS A 250 -7.82 0.39 -4.97
N ALA A 251 -8.34 -0.54 -4.15
CA ALA A 251 -8.28 -1.97 -4.42
C ALA A 251 -8.96 -2.35 -5.74
N THR A 252 -10.04 -1.66 -6.13
CA THR A 252 -10.71 -1.88 -7.41
C THR A 252 -9.80 -1.56 -8.60
N VAL A 253 -9.07 -0.45 -8.53
CA VAL A 253 -8.08 -0.09 -9.57
C VAL A 253 -6.96 -1.12 -9.62
N ASN A 254 -6.41 -1.48 -8.46
CA ASN A 254 -5.33 -2.46 -8.36
C ASN A 254 -5.78 -3.87 -8.79
N LEU A 255 -7.04 -4.23 -8.55
CA LEU A 255 -7.63 -5.48 -9.04
C LEU A 255 -7.58 -5.56 -10.59
N PHE A 256 -8.01 -4.50 -11.26
CA PHE A 256 -7.96 -4.46 -12.73
C PHE A 256 -6.53 -4.44 -13.27
N LEU A 257 -5.63 -3.69 -12.63
CA LEU A 257 -4.20 -3.74 -12.96
C LEU A 257 -3.64 -5.16 -12.79
N ALA A 258 -3.92 -5.82 -11.67
CA ALA A 258 -3.40 -7.16 -11.38
C ALA A 258 -3.89 -8.20 -12.40
N GLN A 259 -5.17 -8.13 -12.80
CA GLN A 259 -5.77 -9.00 -13.82
C GLN A 259 -5.04 -8.87 -15.16
N ASP A 260 -4.86 -7.65 -15.64
CA ASP A 260 -4.28 -7.43 -16.97
C ASP A 260 -2.77 -7.65 -16.99
N ILE A 261 -2.06 -7.29 -15.92
CA ILE A 261 -0.64 -7.59 -15.77
C ILE A 261 -0.43 -9.12 -15.80
N ARG A 262 -1.24 -9.89 -15.07
CA ARG A 262 -1.13 -11.35 -15.10
C ARG A 262 -1.49 -11.94 -16.46
N ALA A 263 -2.49 -11.39 -17.15
CA ALA A 263 -2.89 -11.80 -18.49
C ALA A 263 -1.85 -11.46 -19.55
N ALA A 264 -1.18 -10.30 -19.44
CA ALA A 264 -0.13 -9.87 -20.37
C ALA A 264 1.17 -10.68 -20.23
N PHE A 265 1.47 -11.21 -19.04
CA PHE A 265 2.71 -11.94 -18.75
C PHE A 265 2.42 -13.32 -18.15
N PRO A 266 1.74 -14.21 -18.88
CA PRO A 266 1.36 -15.54 -18.40
C PRO A 266 2.61 -16.39 -18.14
N GLY A 267 2.69 -17.02 -16.96
CA GLY A 267 3.81 -17.90 -16.61
C GLY A 267 5.10 -17.18 -16.22
N GLU A 268 5.23 -15.86 -16.41
CA GLU A 268 6.40 -15.11 -15.95
C GLU A 268 6.30 -14.81 -14.46
N ARG A 269 7.46 -14.73 -13.80
CA ARG A 269 7.57 -14.11 -12.47
C ARG A 269 7.56 -12.59 -12.65
N VAL A 270 6.57 -11.93 -12.10
CA VAL A 270 6.38 -10.48 -12.26
C VAL A 270 6.49 -9.76 -10.93
N VAL A 271 7.37 -8.77 -10.86
CA VAL A 271 7.48 -7.81 -9.76
C VAL A 271 6.72 -6.55 -10.16
N VAL A 272 5.71 -6.20 -9.37
CA VAL A 272 4.91 -4.97 -9.54
C VAL A 272 5.47 -3.91 -8.60
N LEU A 273 5.87 -2.77 -9.16
CA LEU A 273 6.40 -1.63 -8.43
C LEU A 273 5.34 -0.54 -8.31
N THR A 274 5.06 -0.09 -7.09
CA THR A 274 4.08 0.97 -6.85
C THR A 274 4.70 2.20 -6.19
N GLY A 275 4.09 3.37 -6.40
CA GLY A 275 4.51 4.65 -5.81
C GLY A 275 3.78 5.00 -4.51
N ASP A 276 3.31 4.00 -3.77
CA ASP A 276 2.58 4.21 -2.51
C ASP A 276 3.51 4.64 -1.36
N LEU A 277 2.92 5.14 -0.27
CA LEU A 277 3.51 5.57 1.00
C LEU A 277 3.93 7.06 1.07
N MET A 278 4.27 7.70 -0.03
CA MET A 278 4.71 9.10 0.02
C MET A 278 3.65 10.04 0.59
N ASN A 279 2.37 9.78 0.31
CA ASN A 279 1.28 10.63 0.81
C ASN A 279 1.14 10.55 2.33
N GLU A 280 1.38 9.39 2.89
CA GLU A 280 1.37 9.13 4.31
C GLU A 280 2.50 9.87 5.02
N TYR A 281 3.69 9.85 4.43
CA TYR A 281 4.87 10.50 5.01
C TYR A 281 4.78 12.03 5.02
N VAL A 282 4.24 12.63 3.95
CA VAL A 282 4.15 14.09 3.80
C VAL A 282 2.76 14.66 4.01
N CYS A 283 1.80 13.82 4.44
CA CYS A 283 0.40 14.21 4.69
C CYS A 283 -0.33 14.80 3.46
N ASP A 284 0.03 14.39 2.24
CA ASP A 284 -0.56 14.89 1.01
C ASP A 284 -1.90 14.19 0.67
N TYR A 285 -2.86 14.34 1.58
CA TYR A 285 -4.23 13.88 1.43
C TYR A 285 -5.21 15.03 1.47
N ARG A 286 -6.20 15.00 0.56
CA ARG A 286 -7.26 15.99 0.45
C ARG A 286 -8.62 15.30 0.45
N GLU A 287 -9.63 16.01 0.92
CA GLU A 287 -11.02 15.61 0.79
C GLU A 287 -11.46 15.70 -0.66
N GLU A 288 -12.38 14.80 -1.07
CA GLU A 288 -12.96 14.80 -2.41
C GLU A 288 -14.46 15.02 -2.31
N GLN A 289 -15.00 15.93 -3.11
CA GLN A 289 -16.43 16.22 -3.15
C GLN A 289 -17.05 15.69 -4.44
N VAL A 290 -18.08 14.85 -4.29
CA VAL A 290 -18.91 14.36 -5.40
C VAL A 290 -20.36 14.70 -5.10
N GLY A 291 -20.97 15.60 -5.88
CA GLY A 291 -22.27 16.16 -5.58
C GLY A 291 -22.25 16.89 -4.24
N THR A 292 -23.12 16.49 -3.32
CA THR A 292 -23.19 17.01 -1.95
C THR A 292 -22.39 16.18 -0.94
N THR A 293 -21.80 15.07 -1.34
CA THR A 293 -21.09 14.14 -0.46
C THR A 293 -19.60 14.45 -0.44
N ILE A 294 -19.02 14.51 0.77
CA ILE A 294 -17.59 14.67 0.99
C ILE A 294 -17.01 13.31 1.35
N TYR A 295 -16.09 12.86 0.52
CA TYR A 295 -15.34 11.60 0.66
C TYR A 295 -13.94 11.86 1.19
N TYR A 296 -13.31 10.81 1.71
CA TYR A 296 -11.89 10.81 2.16
C TYR A 296 -11.58 11.94 3.14
N LYS A 297 -12.48 12.16 4.09
CA LYS A 297 -12.35 13.21 5.09
C LYS A 297 -10.99 13.19 5.75
N VAL A 298 -10.33 14.35 5.76
CA VAL A 298 -9.02 14.52 6.37
C VAL A 298 -9.20 15.11 7.78
N PRO A 299 -8.54 14.55 8.80
CA PRO A 299 -8.63 15.09 10.14
C PRO A 299 -8.14 16.55 10.23
N ARG A 300 -8.92 17.39 10.89
CA ARG A 300 -8.57 18.82 11.13
C ARG A 300 -7.73 18.95 12.40
N VAL A 301 -6.49 18.47 12.34
CA VAL A 301 -5.52 18.48 13.42
C VAL A 301 -4.17 18.96 12.90
N PRO A 302 -3.23 19.38 13.78
CA PRO A 302 -1.87 19.73 13.36
C PRO A 302 -1.20 18.64 12.50
N MET A 303 -0.37 19.03 11.54
CA MET A 303 0.19 18.11 10.54
C MET A 303 1.01 16.97 11.17
N SER A 304 1.71 17.20 12.27
CA SER A 304 2.43 16.15 13.01
C SER A 304 1.49 15.03 13.49
N LYS A 305 0.33 15.39 14.04
CA LYS A 305 -0.70 14.43 14.45
C LYS A 305 -1.37 13.78 13.24
N ARG A 306 -1.57 14.53 12.16
CA ARG A 306 -2.12 14.02 10.91
C ARG A 306 -1.18 12.98 10.27
N ARG A 307 0.14 13.21 10.26
CA ARG A 307 1.14 12.24 9.78
C ARG A 307 1.06 10.94 10.57
N ARG A 308 1.02 11.03 11.90
CA ARG A 308 0.86 9.85 12.76
C ARG A 308 -0.42 9.08 12.44
N TYR A 309 -1.53 9.80 12.20
CA TYR A 309 -2.79 9.19 11.79
C TYR A 309 -2.66 8.45 10.45
N PHE A 310 -2.04 9.05 9.44
CA PHE A 310 -1.90 8.42 8.12
C PHE A 310 -0.93 7.23 8.12
N VAL A 311 0.21 7.35 8.76
CA VAL A 311 1.18 6.24 8.87
C VAL A 311 0.57 5.05 9.60
N ARG A 312 -0.15 5.27 10.69
CA ARG A 312 -0.91 4.21 11.37
C ARG A 312 -2.07 3.67 10.54
N GLY A 313 -2.52 4.43 9.52
CA GLY A 313 -3.52 3.98 8.57
C GLY A 313 -3.13 2.73 7.80
N LEU A 314 -1.85 2.49 7.65
CA LEU A 314 -1.29 1.31 7.01
C LEU A 314 -1.45 0.02 7.83
N ASP A 315 -1.89 0.13 9.09
CA ASP A 315 -2.18 -1.02 9.95
C ASP A 315 -3.25 -1.94 9.37
N ALA A 316 -4.24 -1.37 8.73
CA ALA A 316 -5.41 -2.07 8.25
C ALA A 316 -5.60 -1.84 6.74
N GLY A 317 -6.35 -2.76 6.11
CA GLY A 317 -6.58 -2.73 4.68
C GLY A 317 -5.33 -3.13 3.88
N ASP A 318 -5.53 -3.91 2.86
CA ASP A 318 -4.45 -4.44 2.03
C ASP A 318 -4.77 -4.21 0.55
N ARG A 319 -4.90 -2.95 0.21
CA ARG A 319 -5.37 -2.50 -1.10
C ARG A 319 -4.35 -2.64 -2.23
N GLU A 320 -3.08 -2.85 -1.89
CA GLU A 320 -1.98 -3.02 -2.85
C GLU A 320 -1.42 -4.45 -2.81
N ILE A 321 -0.62 -4.77 -1.79
CA ILE A 321 0.17 -6.02 -1.73
C ILE A 321 -0.74 -7.24 -1.81
N GLY A 322 -1.81 -7.27 -1.02
CA GLY A 322 -2.74 -8.39 -1.00
C GLY A 322 -3.51 -8.57 -2.31
N VAL A 323 -3.86 -7.47 -2.97
CA VAL A 323 -4.55 -7.54 -4.27
C VAL A 323 -3.63 -8.11 -5.35
N PHE A 324 -2.42 -7.59 -5.49
CA PHE A 324 -1.46 -8.10 -6.48
C PHE A 324 -1.03 -9.54 -6.18
N SER A 325 -0.78 -9.87 -4.91
CA SER A 325 -0.38 -11.23 -4.50
C SER A 325 -1.44 -12.28 -4.79
N ALA A 326 -2.73 -11.92 -4.79
CA ALA A 326 -3.83 -12.82 -5.16
C ALA A 326 -3.75 -13.29 -6.62
N TYR A 327 -3.06 -12.55 -7.47
CA TYR A 327 -2.80 -12.89 -8.87
C TYR A 327 -1.39 -13.46 -9.09
N GLY A 328 -0.69 -13.88 -8.05
CA GLY A 328 0.67 -14.41 -8.12
C GLY A 328 1.71 -13.37 -8.58
N LEU A 329 1.44 -12.08 -8.32
CA LEU A 329 2.34 -10.98 -8.60
C LEU A 329 3.11 -10.61 -7.33
N ILE A 330 4.38 -10.24 -7.47
CA ILE A 330 5.25 -9.84 -6.36
C ILE A 330 5.14 -8.33 -6.19
N ALA A 331 4.25 -7.86 -5.32
CA ALA A 331 4.07 -6.43 -5.09
C ALA A 331 5.21 -5.85 -4.24
N CYS A 332 5.82 -4.78 -4.72
CA CYS A 332 6.90 -4.08 -4.06
C CYS A 332 6.60 -2.58 -3.97
N GLN A 333 6.75 -2.03 -2.77
CA GLN A 333 6.60 -0.60 -2.46
C GLN A 333 7.99 -0.02 -2.11
N PRO A 334 8.80 0.43 -3.09
CA PRO A 334 10.19 0.84 -2.82
C PRO A 334 10.32 1.96 -1.79
N PHE A 335 9.30 2.83 -1.68
CA PHE A 335 9.27 3.88 -0.68
C PHE A 335 9.17 3.37 0.77
N ALA A 336 8.83 2.10 0.99
CA ALA A 336 8.91 1.50 2.32
C ALA A 336 10.33 1.56 2.93
N LEU A 337 11.36 1.57 2.07
CA LEU A 337 12.75 1.68 2.49
C LEU A 337 13.13 3.11 2.93
N LEU A 338 12.30 4.09 2.65
CA LEU A 338 12.47 5.48 3.05
C LEU A 338 11.74 5.84 4.36
N ALA A 339 11.06 4.89 5.02
CA ALA A 339 10.22 5.18 6.18
C ALA A 339 10.95 5.96 7.28
N GLU A 340 12.07 5.44 7.77
CA GLU A 340 12.89 6.08 8.80
C GLU A 340 13.41 7.45 8.34
N HIS A 341 13.81 7.56 7.08
CA HIS A 341 14.33 8.79 6.50
C HIS A 341 13.26 9.89 6.44
N TYR A 342 12.05 9.57 5.92
CA TYR A 342 10.97 10.54 5.81
C TYR A 342 10.34 10.93 7.16
N MET A 343 10.45 10.09 8.18
CA MET A 343 10.02 10.47 9.53
C MET A 343 10.91 11.55 10.16
N ARG A 344 12.09 11.83 9.61
CA ARG A 344 12.97 12.93 10.00
C ARG A 344 12.47 14.31 9.55
N ILE A 345 11.48 14.39 8.66
CA ILE A 345 10.93 15.68 8.18
C ILE A 345 10.29 16.42 9.36
N PRO A 346 10.76 17.63 9.70
CA PRO A 346 10.21 18.42 10.80
C PRO A 346 8.73 18.74 10.60
N PRO A 347 7.91 18.73 11.65
CA PRO A 347 6.48 19.03 11.57
C PRO A 347 6.17 20.37 10.90
N ALA A 348 6.99 21.39 11.12
CA ALA A 348 6.84 22.71 10.49
C ALA A 348 6.93 22.67 8.97
N MET A 349 7.76 21.78 8.41
CA MET A 349 7.87 21.62 6.97
C MET A 349 6.64 20.93 6.35
N LEU A 350 5.90 20.13 7.12
CA LEU A 350 4.70 19.44 6.62
C LEU A 350 3.56 20.41 6.22
N GLU A 351 3.62 21.65 6.69
CA GLU A 351 2.65 22.69 6.32
C GLU A 351 2.97 23.34 4.96
N HIS A 352 4.15 23.08 4.38
CA HIS A 352 4.53 23.68 3.10
C HIS A 352 3.76 23.03 1.94
N PRO A 353 3.04 23.82 1.13
CA PRO A 353 2.15 23.30 0.09
C PRO A 353 2.88 22.50 -1.01
N ASP A 354 4.15 22.84 -1.27
CA ASP A 354 4.97 22.21 -2.31
C ASP A 354 5.99 21.22 -1.74
N LEU A 355 5.89 20.86 -0.45
CA LEU A 355 6.88 19.99 0.21
C LEU A 355 7.22 18.75 -0.60
N LYS A 356 6.20 18.08 -1.08
CA LYS A 356 6.35 16.84 -1.84
C LYS A 356 7.16 17.04 -3.12
N TRP A 357 6.93 18.14 -3.84
CA TRP A 357 7.72 18.50 -5.02
C TRP A 357 9.15 18.88 -4.68
N MET A 358 9.36 19.61 -3.57
CA MET A 358 10.69 19.97 -3.12
C MET A 358 11.53 18.73 -2.79
N LEU A 359 10.94 17.72 -2.17
CA LEU A 359 11.65 16.51 -1.76
C LEU A 359 11.82 15.49 -2.90
N ASN A 360 10.79 15.29 -3.71
CA ASN A 360 10.74 14.20 -4.70
C ASN A 360 10.99 14.66 -6.14
N GLY A 361 10.73 15.93 -6.46
CA GLY A 361 11.03 16.47 -7.79
C GLY A 361 12.48 16.25 -8.22
N PRO A 362 13.48 16.48 -7.36
CA PRO A 362 14.88 16.19 -7.66
C PRO A 362 15.19 14.71 -7.94
N LEU A 363 14.31 13.79 -7.58
CA LEU A 363 14.47 12.34 -7.82
C LEU A 363 14.04 11.91 -9.22
N LEU A 364 13.28 12.75 -9.93
CA LEU A 364 12.83 12.45 -11.29
C LEU A 364 14.00 12.39 -12.27
N ALA A 365 13.84 11.57 -13.30
CA ALA A 365 14.70 11.64 -14.48
C ALA A 365 14.39 12.94 -15.24
N PRO A 366 15.43 13.69 -15.71
CA PRO A 366 15.21 15.00 -16.32
C PRO A 366 14.23 15.02 -17.50
N GLN A 367 14.24 13.97 -18.34
CA GLN A 367 13.42 13.87 -19.55
C GLN A 367 11.92 13.76 -19.28
N ILE A 368 11.50 13.37 -18.08
CA ILE A 368 10.07 13.23 -17.76
C ILE A 368 9.50 14.40 -16.97
N MET A 369 10.31 15.32 -16.49
CA MET A 369 9.88 16.39 -15.58
C MET A 369 8.73 17.25 -16.15
N ALA A 370 8.68 17.44 -17.46
CA ALA A 370 7.61 18.19 -18.13
C ALA A 370 6.32 17.38 -18.31
N HIS A 371 6.36 16.06 -18.15
CA HIS A 371 5.24 15.14 -18.37
C HIS A 371 4.55 14.71 -17.09
N VAL A 372 5.16 14.96 -15.92
CA VAL A 372 4.60 14.57 -14.63
C VAL A 372 3.45 15.48 -14.25
N ASN A 373 2.30 14.89 -13.91
CA ASN A 373 1.13 15.62 -13.48
C ASN A 373 1.37 16.33 -12.14
N ARG A 374 1.36 17.66 -12.15
CA ARG A 374 1.49 18.49 -10.95
C ARG A 374 0.18 18.67 -10.18
N ALA A 375 -0.94 18.72 -10.89
CA ALA A 375 -2.26 18.78 -10.29
C ALA A 375 -2.67 17.36 -9.90
N LYS A 376 -2.18 16.88 -8.75
CA LYS A 376 -2.44 15.51 -8.32
C LYS A 376 -3.93 15.18 -8.35
N THR A 377 -4.28 14.27 -9.23
CA THR A 377 -5.53 13.54 -9.21
C THR A 377 -5.22 12.12 -8.75
N ARG A 378 -5.96 11.60 -7.78
CA ARG A 378 -5.75 10.21 -7.34
C ARG A 378 -6.34 9.25 -8.38
N ALA A 379 -5.70 8.10 -8.60
CA ALA A 379 -6.16 7.10 -9.57
C ALA A 379 -7.63 6.70 -9.37
N GLN A 380 -8.07 6.58 -8.10
CA GLN A 380 -9.47 6.30 -7.78
C GLN A 380 -10.41 7.48 -7.95
N VAL A 381 -9.92 8.71 -8.06
CA VAL A 381 -10.71 9.94 -8.33
C VAL A 381 -10.77 10.25 -9.82
N GLY A 382 -9.67 10.11 -10.53
CA GLY A 382 -9.55 10.13 -11.99
C GLY A 382 -10.17 11.30 -12.75
N GLY A 383 -10.39 12.44 -12.09
CA GLY A 383 -11.27 13.47 -12.59
C GLY A 383 -12.76 13.05 -12.50
N LYS A 384 -13.69 13.99 -12.66
CA LYS A 384 -15.14 13.80 -12.34
C LYS A 384 -15.80 12.57 -12.96
N ASP A 385 -15.34 12.09 -14.10
CA ASP A 385 -15.98 10.99 -14.85
C ASP A 385 -15.12 9.71 -14.97
N PHE A 386 -13.85 9.77 -14.61
CA PHE A 386 -12.90 8.68 -14.86
C PHE A 386 -12.44 7.94 -13.60
N GLY A 387 -12.96 8.30 -12.44
CA GLY A 387 -12.55 7.70 -11.17
C GLY A 387 -13.55 6.70 -10.63
N THR A 388 -13.03 5.69 -9.97
CA THR A 388 -13.80 4.68 -9.23
C THR A 388 -14.76 5.32 -8.24
N LEU A 389 -14.35 6.35 -7.51
CA LEU A 389 -15.20 7.10 -6.58
C LEU A 389 -16.48 7.61 -7.23
N GLY A 390 -16.37 8.30 -8.38
CA GLY A 390 -17.54 8.83 -9.08
C GLY A 390 -18.48 7.74 -9.59
N ILE A 391 -17.95 6.57 -9.97
CA ILE A 391 -18.73 5.42 -10.41
C ILE A 391 -19.45 4.79 -9.22
N TYR A 392 -18.77 4.53 -8.12
CA TYR A 392 -19.37 4.02 -6.87
C TYR A 392 -20.51 4.93 -6.39
N HIS A 393 -20.28 6.25 -6.42
CA HIS A 393 -21.30 7.24 -6.06
C HIS A 393 -22.56 7.13 -6.94
N ARG A 394 -22.40 7.04 -8.27
CA ARG A 394 -23.53 6.90 -9.22
C ARG A 394 -24.28 5.57 -9.05
N LEU A 395 -23.59 4.51 -8.69
CA LEU A 395 -24.19 3.20 -8.43
C LEU A 395 -24.85 3.10 -7.05
N GLY A 396 -24.75 4.14 -6.21
CA GLY A 396 -25.25 4.12 -4.83
C GLY A 396 -24.49 3.15 -3.91
N ILE A 397 -23.25 2.80 -4.28
CA ILE A 397 -22.39 1.92 -3.50
C ILE A 397 -21.60 2.78 -2.51
N GLY A 398 -22.10 2.93 -1.30
CA GLY A 398 -21.45 3.62 -0.21
C GLY A 398 -20.98 2.67 0.89
N GLU A 399 -20.44 3.23 1.99
CA GLU A 399 -19.84 2.47 3.10
C GLU A 399 -20.75 1.37 3.66
N ALA A 400 -22.05 1.65 3.79
CA ALA A 400 -23.00 0.65 4.30
C ALA A 400 -23.07 -0.60 3.41
N HIS A 401 -23.08 -0.43 2.08
CA HIS A 401 -23.05 -1.53 1.12
C HIS A 401 -21.74 -2.31 1.21
N LEU A 402 -20.61 -1.60 1.31
CA LEU A 402 -19.28 -2.20 1.42
C LEU A 402 -19.13 -2.98 2.72
N ARG A 403 -19.67 -2.48 3.85
CA ARG A 403 -19.75 -3.24 5.13
C ARG A 403 -20.54 -4.53 4.99
N GLN A 404 -21.72 -4.48 4.37
CA GLN A 404 -22.52 -5.69 4.12
C GLN A 404 -21.75 -6.71 3.26
N THR A 405 -21.10 -6.23 2.21
CA THR A 405 -20.27 -7.08 1.34
C THR A 405 -19.13 -7.71 2.12
N TRP A 406 -18.48 -6.96 2.99
CA TRP A 406 -17.41 -7.46 3.85
C TRP A 406 -17.94 -8.52 4.83
N GLN A 407 -19.07 -8.27 5.50
CA GLN A 407 -19.71 -9.21 6.43
C GLN A 407 -20.09 -10.53 5.75
N ALA A 408 -20.51 -10.47 4.48
CA ALA A 408 -20.80 -11.67 3.70
C ALA A 408 -19.53 -12.46 3.30
N ALA A 409 -18.42 -11.77 3.07
CA ALA A 409 -17.13 -12.38 2.68
C ALA A 409 -16.34 -12.95 3.88
N PHE A 410 -16.54 -12.38 5.08
CA PHE A 410 -15.86 -12.78 6.31
C PHE A 410 -16.87 -13.37 7.29
N PRO A 411 -17.06 -14.68 7.29
CA PRO A 411 -18.02 -15.33 8.17
C PRO A 411 -17.61 -15.15 9.62
N THR A 412 -18.50 -14.60 10.41
CA THR A 412 -18.33 -14.39 11.85
C THR A 412 -19.25 -15.35 12.61
N GLU A 413 -18.70 -16.07 13.58
CA GLU A 413 -19.49 -16.93 14.50
C GLU A 413 -20.31 -16.13 15.53
N ARG A 414 -20.04 -14.82 15.60
CA ARG A 414 -20.74 -13.85 16.45
C ARG A 414 -20.93 -12.56 15.66
N GLU A 415 -21.84 -11.71 16.11
CA GLU A 415 -22.01 -10.32 15.64
C GLU A 415 -20.76 -9.46 15.92
N GLN A 416 -19.63 -9.88 15.37
CA GLN A 416 -18.45 -9.02 15.36
C GLN A 416 -18.71 -7.91 14.36
N THR A 417 -18.58 -6.68 14.83
CA THR A 417 -18.64 -5.52 13.94
C THR A 417 -17.40 -5.50 13.08
N CYS A 418 -17.51 -4.96 11.87
CA CYS A 418 -16.34 -4.69 11.03
C CYS A 418 -15.26 -3.90 11.77
N ASP A 419 -15.67 -2.99 12.66
CA ASP A 419 -14.76 -2.17 13.47
C ASP A 419 -13.93 -3.03 14.44
N GLU A 420 -14.54 -4.07 15.03
CA GLU A 420 -13.82 -5.02 15.90
C GLU A 420 -12.79 -5.84 15.13
N PHE A 421 -13.09 -6.24 13.90
CA PHE A 421 -12.12 -6.95 13.06
C PHE A 421 -10.90 -6.09 12.75
N ILE A 422 -11.08 -4.82 12.41
CA ILE A 422 -9.95 -3.89 12.18
C ILE A 422 -9.17 -3.57 13.46
N GLN A 423 -9.79 -3.68 14.63
CA GLN A 423 -9.10 -3.47 15.90
C GLN A 423 -8.23 -4.65 16.33
N PHE A 424 -8.40 -5.79 15.72
CA PHE A 424 -7.64 -7.01 15.96
C PHE A 424 -7.29 -7.29 17.43
N GLY A 425 -8.30 -7.70 18.19
CA GLY A 425 -8.07 -8.27 19.50
C GLY A 425 -7.40 -7.36 20.51
N ARG A 426 -6.45 -7.89 21.26
CA ARG A 426 -5.79 -7.24 22.40
C ARG A 426 -4.92 -6.05 22.03
N TYR A 427 -4.35 -6.06 20.84
CA TYR A 427 -3.57 -4.95 20.29
C TYR A 427 -4.51 -4.09 19.47
N LYS A 428 -5.22 -3.23 20.15
CA LYS A 428 -6.12 -2.24 19.55
C LYS A 428 -5.29 -1.31 18.67
N ALA A 429 -5.10 -1.74 17.41
CA ALA A 429 -4.71 -0.77 16.41
C ALA A 429 -5.71 0.38 16.52
N PRO A 430 -5.27 1.62 16.48
CA PRO A 430 -6.17 2.73 16.64
C PRO A 430 -7.31 2.62 15.64
N ARG A 431 -8.57 2.79 16.07
CA ARG A 431 -9.77 2.64 15.27
C ARG A 431 -9.78 3.58 14.07
N TYR A 432 -10.17 3.09 12.92
CA TYR A 432 -10.30 3.85 11.69
C TYR A 432 -11.71 4.32 11.36
N SER A 433 -12.55 4.55 12.31
CA SER A 433 -13.71 5.37 12.09
C SER A 433 -13.31 6.85 12.13
N GLN A 434 -13.76 7.60 11.17
CA GLN A 434 -13.27 8.94 10.82
C GLN A 434 -13.44 10.06 11.86
N GLY A 435 -14.07 9.83 12.97
CA GLY A 435 -14.32 10.87 13.98
C GLY A 435 -13.76 10.58 15.37
N GLU A 436 -13.88 9.34 15.82
CA GLU A 436 -13.59 8.98 17.21
C GLU A 436 -12.10 8.86 17.54
N ARG A 437 -11.27 8.68 16.54
CA ARG A 437 -9.83 8.51 16.70
C ARG A 437 -9.03 9.76 16.89
N LEU A 438 -9.52 10.83 16.34
CA LEU A 438 -8.90 12.12 16.55
C LEU A 438 -8.88 12.49 18.02
N ALA A 439 -9.95 12.19 18.75
CA ALA A 439 -10.04 12.40 20.19
C ALA A 439 -9.01 11.59 21.01
N GLN A 440 -8.55 10.43 20.48
CA GLN A 440 -7.55 9.60 21.18
C GLN A 440 -6.09 9.94 20.79
N LEU A 441 -5.90 10.72 19.70
CA LEU A 441 -4.59 11.22 19.26
C LEU A 441 -4.32 12.66 19.72
N ILE A 442 -5.34 13.34 20.22
CA ILE A 442 -5.28 14.65 20.85
C ILE A 442 -5.11 14.49 22.36
#